data_fd00f6ace447e9730b68755ff282caeb
#
_entry.id   fd00f6ace447e9730b68755ff282caeb
#
_cell.length_a   1.000
_cell.length_b   1.000
_cell.length_c   1.000
_cell.angle_alpha   90.00
_cell.angle_beta   90.00
_cell.angle_gamma   90.00
#
_symmetry.space_group_name_H-M   'P 1'
#
loop_
_entity.id
_entity.type
_entity.pdbx_description
1 polymer ?
#
loop_
_entity_poly.entity_id
_entity_poly.type
_entity_poly.pdbx_seq_one_letter_code
_entity_poly.pdbx_strand_id
1 'polypeptide(L)'
;MKKTLFLVAILAFVSCKKEEVKKEPLYPVSTEEIVQSPEELGKEIFTGKGNCAACHQVDKKVVGPSIKEIAKIYKEKNADMVVFLKGEGEPIVDPTQFEVMKANFAITK
;
A
#
# COMPACT_ATOMS: atom_id res chain seq x y z
N MET A 1 40.75 56.52 25.48
CA MET A 1 39.31 56.70 25.72
C MET A 1 38.56 56.50 24.42
N LYS A 2 38.23 55.31 24.04
CA LYS A 2 37.21 55.03 22.98
C LYS A 2 36.60 53.70 23.30
N LYS A 3 35.37 53.73 23.77
CA LYS A 3 34.52 52.60 24.08
C LYS A 3 34.01 52.05 22.78
N THR A 4 34.55 50.91 22.34
CA THR A 4 34.02 50.14 21.20
C THR A 4 32.97 49.20 21.73
N LEU A 5 31.74 49.51 21.42
CA LEU A 5 30.57 48.70 21.69
C LEU A 5 30.56 47.52 20.73
N PHE A 6 30.89 46.34 21.20
CA PHE A 6 30.72 45.11 20.44
C PHE A 6 29.25 44.66 20.54
N LEU A 7 28.54 44.92 19.49
CA LEU A 7 27.17 44.49 19.31
C LEU A 7 27.21 43.07 18.75
N VAL A 8 27.11 42.07 19.64
CA VAL A 8 27.04 40.66 19.26
C VAL A 8 25.63 40.40 18.78
N ALA A 9 25.46 40.34 17.46
CA ALA A 9 24.21 39.86 16.85
C ALA A 9 24.14 38.33 16.98
N ILE A 10 23.32 37.86 17.91
CA ILE A 10 22.99 36.46 18.03
C ILE A 10 21.96 36.13 16.94
N LEU A 11 22.44 35.52 15.86
CA LEU A 11 21.55 34.89 14.87
C LEU A 11 20.97 33.62 15.49
N ALA A 12 19.74 33.72 15.96
CA ALA A 12 18.93 32.55 16.31
C ALA A 12 18.55 31.83 15.03
N PHE A 13 19.23 30.73 14.74
CA PHE A 13 18.80 29.77 13.75
C PHE A 13 17.53 29.09 14.27
N VAL A 14 16.38 29.54 13.82
CA VAL A 14 15.14 28.82 13.96
C VAL A 14 15.22 27.61 13.03
N SER A 15 15.68 26.49 13.57
CA SER A 15 15.58 25.20 12.94
C SER A 15 14.10 24.81 12.90
N CYS A 16 13.47 24.99 11.74
CA CYS A 16 12.18 24.37 11.47
C CYS A 16 12.38 22.87 11.44
N LYS A 17 12.19 22.23 12.59
CA LYS A 17 11.95 20.80 12.67
C LYS A 17 10.64 20.54 11.92
N LYS A 18 10.76 19.90 10.75
CA LYS A 18 9.62 19.33 10.06
C LYS A 18 9.07 18.23 10.96
N GLU A 19 8.03 18.53 11.71
CA GLU A 19 7.25 17.52 12.38
C GLU A 19 6.58 16.69 11.29
N GLU A 20 7.04 15.45 11.13
CA GLU A 20 6.26 14.44 10.45
C GLU A 20 4.95 14.29 11.22
N VAL A 21 3.88 14.73 10.61
CA VAL A 21 2.53 14.51 11.12
C VAL A 21 2.28 13.01 11.07
N LYS A 22 2.58 12.36 12.20
CA LYS A 22 2.14 11.00 12.46
C LYS A 22 0.62 11.05 12.42
N LYS A 23 0.04 10.56 11.32
CA LYS A 23 -1.41 10.40 11.22
C LYS A 23 -1.79 9.36 12.26
N GLU A 24 -2.31 9.83 13.38
CA GLU A 24 -2.92 8.95 14.37
C GLU A 24 -4.12 8.26 13.72
N PRO A 25 -4.22 6.94 13.85
CA PRO A 25 -5.37 6.21 13.36
C PRO A 25 -6.62 6.68 14.10
N LEU A 26 -7.66 7.01 13.36
CA LEU A 26 -8.95 7.56 13.83
C LEU A 26 -9.79 6.58 14.69
N TYR A 27 -9.25 5.40 15.00
CA TYR A 27 -9.94 4.40 15.81
C TYR A 27 -9.20 4.17 17.13
N PRO A 28 -9.90 4.03 18.26
CA PRO A 28 -9.27 3.66 19.53
C PRO A 28 -8.71 2.24 19.40
N VAL A 29 -7.39 2.14 19.30
CA VAL A 29 -6.68 0.87 19.32
C VAL A 29 -6.73 0.35 20.75
N SER A 30 -7.55 -0.67 21.00
CA SER A 30 -7.47 -1.46 22.22
C SER A 30 -6.16 -2.23 22.23
N THR A 31 -5.46 -2.09 23.32
CA THR A 31 -4.16 -2.62 23.75
C THR A 31 -3.81 -4.00 23.14
N GLU A 32 -2.61 -4.10 22.54
CA GLU A 32 -1.90 -5.31 22.13
C GLU A 32 -2.30 -6.01 20.82
N GLU A 33 -2.72 -5.27 19.79
CA GLU A 33 -2.63 -5.81 18.44
C GLU A 33 -1.26 -5.44 17.85
N ILE A 34 -0.50 -6.46 17.48
CA ILE A 34 0.67 -6.33 16.60
C ILE A 34 0.16 -5.67 15.33
N VAL A 35 0.43 -4.38 15.16
CA VAL A 35 0.01 -3.62 13.97
C VAL A 35 0.86 -4.11 12.81
N GLN A 36 0.36 -5.12 12.11
CA GLN A 36 0.97 -5.60 10.86
C GLN A 36 1.01 -4.45 9.85
N SER A 37 2.11 -4.35 9.11
CA SER A 37 2.15 -3.41 7.99
C SER A 37 1.12 -3.82 6.91
N PRO A 38 0.64 -2.88 6.09
CA PRO A 38 -0.26 -3.20 4.98
C PRO A 38 0.32 -4.25 4.03
N GLU A 39 1.63 -4.29 3.87
CA GLU A 39 2.35 -5.25 3.04
C GLU A 39 2.32 -6.66 3.65
N GLU A 40 2.52 -6.78 4.97
CA GLU A 40 2.44 -8.05 5.69
C GLU A 40 1.02 -8.60 5.66
N LEU A 41 0.03 -7.75 5.91
CA LEU A 41 -1.38 -8.12 5.80
C LEU A 41 -1.73 -8.57 4.37
N GLY A 42 -1.28 -7.84 3.36
CA GLY A 42 -1.48 -8.20 1.96
C GLY A 42 -0.85 -9.55 1.60
N LYS A 43 0.35 -9.82 2.12
CA LYS A 43 1.04 -11.10 1.94
C LYS A 43 0.27 -12.25 2.61
N GLU A 44 -0.22 -12.05 3.82
CA GLU A 44 -1.01 -13.05 4.54
C GLU A 44 -2.31 -13.38 3.80
N ILE A 45 -3.02 -12.36 3.29
CA ILE A 45 -4.22 -12.56 2.47
C ILE A 45 -3.87 -13.32 1.20
N PHE A 46 -2.81 -12.93 0.49
CA PHE A 46 -2.40 -13.53 -0.76
C PHE A 46 -2.04 -15.01 -0.63
N THR A 47 -1.30 -15.38 0.41
CA THR A 47 -0.83 -16.76 0.64
C THR A 47 -1.80 -17.60 1.46
N GLY A 48 -2.69 -16.98 2.21
CA GLY A 48 -3.63 -17.61 3.13
C GLY A 48 -5.07 -17.53 2.66
N LYS A 49 -5.85 -16.70 3.34
CA LYS A 49 -7.32 -16.62 3.16
C LYS A 49 -7.78 -16.35 1.73
N GLY A 50 -7.03 -15.54 0.99
CA GLY A 50 -7.38 -15.20 -0.39
C GLY A 50 -7.07 -16.31 -1.39
N ASN A 51 -6.27 -17.31 -0.99
CA ASN A 51 -5.83 -18.41 -1.86
C ASN A 51 -5.27 -17.98 -3.22
N CYS A 52 -4.76 -16.76 -3.31
CA CYS A 52 -4.31 -16.17 -4.57
C CYS A 52 -3.06 -16.86 -5.12
N ALA A 53 -2.18 -17.33 -4.20
CA ALA A 53 -0.94 -18.02 -4.55
C ALA A 53 -1.15 -19.36 -5.27
N ALA A 54 -2.34 -19.94 -5.20
CA ALA A 54 -2.69 -21.17 -5.93
C ALA A 54 -2.67 -20.96 -7.46
N CYS A 55 -3.02 -19.75 -7.92
CA CYS A 55 -3.14 -19.42 -9.33
C CYS A 55 -2.15 -18.34 -9.79
N HIS A 56 -1.62 -17.54 -8.89
CA HIS A 56 -0.71 -16.44 -9.21
C HIS A 56 0.66 -16.63 -8.56
N GLN A 57 1.72 -16.43 -9.34
CA GLN A 57 3.07 -16.33 -8.83
C GLN A 57 3.65 -14.94 -9.10
N VAL A 58 4.69 -14.56 -8.35
CA VAL A 58 5.23 -13.20 -8.42
C VAL A 58 5.78 -12.89 -9.81
N ASP A 59 6.59 -13.79 -10.36
CA ASP A 59 7.42 -13.51 -11.54
C ASP A 59 6.96 -14.18 -12.82
N LYS A 60 6.11 -15.18 -12.75
CA LYS A 60 5.71 -15.96 -13.93
C LYS A 60 4.21 -16.25 -13.95
N LYS A 61 3.69 -16.39 -15.16
CA LYS A 61 2.34 -16.89 -15.41
C LYS A 61 2.28 -18.39 -15.10
N VAL A 62 1.26 -18.80 -14.35
CA VAL A 62 0.92 -20.21 -14.10
C VAL A 62 -0.49 -20.46 -14.61
N VAL A 63 -1.47 -20.52 -13.72
CA VAL A 63 -2.89 -20.51 -14.10
C VAL A 63 -3.30 -19.08 -14.46
N GLY A 64 -3.06 -18.14 -13.56
CA GLY A 64 -3.29 -16.71 -13.77
C GLY A 64 -2.02 -15.95 -14.17
N PRO A 65 -2.16 -14.68 -14.60
CA PRO A 65 -1.02 -13.81 -14.88
C PRO A 65 -0.14 -13.60 -13.65
N SER A 66 1.14 -13.26 -13.88
CA SER A 66 2.07 -12.96 -12.78
C SER A 66 1.66 -11.69 -12.03
N ILE A 67 2.02 -11.61 -10.75
CA ILE A 67 1.75 -10.40 -9.94
C ILE A 67 2.46 -9.18 -10.53
N LYS A 68 3.67 -9.35 -11.05
CA LYS A 68 4.40 -8.26 -11.72
C LYS A 68 3.68 -7.75 -12.97
N GLU A 69 3.11 -8.65 -13.77
CA GLU A 69 2.33 -8.29 -14.96
C GLU A 69 1.05 -7.56 -14.57
N ILE A 70 0.32 -8.08 -13.59
CA ILE A 70 -0.88 -7.44 -13.04
C ILE A 70 -0.56 -6.02 -12.56
N ALA A 71 0.44 -5.87 -11.71
CA ALA A 71 0.84 -4.57 -11.16
C ALA A 71 1.24 -3.57 -12.26
N LYS A 72 1.94 -4.03 -13.28
CA LYS A 72 2.33 -3.22 -14.45
C LYS A 72 1.10 -2.69 -15.18
N ILE A 73 0.16 -3.57 -15.55
CA ILE A 73 -1.04 -3.20 -16.31
C ILE A 73 -1.93 -2.23 -15.53
N TYR A 74 -2.16 -2.49 -14.23
CA TYR A 74 -2.93 -1.59 -13.38
C TYR A 74 -2.29 -0.20 -13.26
N LYS A 75 -0.96 -0.14 -13.14
CA LYS A 75 -0.21 1.11 -13.13
C LYS A 75 -0.30 1.86 -14.46
N GLU A 76 -0.11 1.18 -15.57
CA GLU A 76 -0.17 1.78 -16.92
C GLU A 76 -1.57 2.32 -17.25
N LYS A 77 -2.61 1.63 -16.81
CA LYS A 77 -4.01 2.03 -17.01
C LYS A 77 -4.55 2.97 -15.95
N ASN A 78 -3.75 3.29 -14.93
CA ASN A 78 -4.17 4.07 -13.75
C ASN A 78 -5.49 3.53 -13.14
N ALA A 79 -5.60 2.21 -13.05
CA ALA A 79 -6.78 1.51 -12.57
C ALA A 79 -6.62 1.09 -11.10
N ASP A 80 -7.74 0.91 -10.40
CA ASP A 80 -7.77 0.50 -9.01
C ASP A 80 -8.00 -1.01 -8.88
N MET A 81 -6.97 -1.73 -8.41
CA MET A 81 -7.04 -3.17 -8.19
C MET A 81 -7.99 -3.55 -7.05
N VAL A 82 -8.14 -2.70 -6.05
CA VAL A 82 -9.02 -2.98 -4.90
C VAL A 82 -10.47 -2.97 -5.35
N VAL A 83 -10.86 -2.06 -6.24
CA VAL A 83 -12.19 -2.03 -6.85
C VAL A 83 -12.47 -3.33 -7.62
N PHE A 84 -11.49 -3.80 -8.41
CA PHE A 84 -11.60 -5.09 -9.11
C PHE A 84 -11.77 -6.27 -8.13
N LEU A 85 -10.96 -6.35 -7.08
CA LEU A 85 -11.03 -7.42 -6.09
C LEU A 85 -12.34 -7.43 -5.28
N LYS A 86 -13.00 -6.28 -5.17
CA LYS A 86 -14.35 -6.17 -4.60
C LYS A 86 -15.46 -6.65 -5.55
N GLY A 87 -15.12 -6.96 -6.79
CA GLY A 87 -16.07 -7.37 -7.82
C GLY A 87 -16.78 -6.22 -8.53
N GLU A 88 -16.29 -4.99 -8.38
CA GLU A 88 -16.87 -3.77 -8.94
C GLU A 88 -16.10 -3.24 -10.17
N GLY A 89 -14.91 -3.80 -10.43
CA GLY A 89 -14.00 -3.36 -11.50
C GLY A 89 -14.02 -4.28 -12.72
N GLU A 90 -13.56 -3.73 -13.85
CA GLU A 90 -13.41 -4.46 -15.11
C GLU A 90 -12.18 -5.38 -15.12
N PRO A 91 -12.24 -6.55 -15.76
CA PRO A 91 -11.12 -7.49 -15.89
C PRO A 91 -10.11 -7.03 -16.94
N ILE A 92 -9.24 -6.09 -16.61
CA ILE A 92 -8.35 -5.41 -17.57
C ILE A 92 -7.07 -6.18 -17.91
N VAL A 93 -6.73 -7.25 -17.18
CA VAL A 93 -5.50 -8.03 -17.37
C VAL A 93 -5.76 -9.27 -18.22
N ASP A 94 -6.65 -10.13 -17.77
CA ASP A 94 -7.04 -11.34 -18.50
C ASP A 94 -8.56 -11.55 -18.46
N PRO A 95 -9.31 -10.91 -19.36
CA PRO A 95 -10.77 -11.03 -19.41
C PRO A 95 -11.26 -12.47 -19.64
N THR A 96 -10.43 -13.31 -20.29
CA THR A 96 -10.83 -14.67 -20.62
C THR A 96 -10.90 -15.59 -19.41
N GLN A 97 -10.15 -15.27 -18.35
CA GLN A 97 -10.09 -16.01 -17.10
C GLN A 97 -10.93 -15.35 -15.97
N PHE A 98 -11.71 -14.33 -16.31
CA PHE A 98 -12.43 -13.53 -15.32
C PHE A 98 -13.40 -14.37 -14.47
N GLU A 99 -14.16 -15.26 -15.08
CA GLU A 99 -15.14 -16.08 -14.34
C GLU A 99 -14.47 -17.00 -13.32
N VAL A 100 -13.28 -17.51 -13.62
CA VAL A 100 -12.48 -18.31 -12.70
C VAL A 100 -12.00 -17.43 -11.52
N MET A 101 -11.51 -16.23 -11.82
CA MET A 101 -11.04 -15.29 -10.78
C MET A 101 -12.19 -14.78 -9.92
N LYS A 102 -13.35 -14.52 -10.52
CA LYS A 102 -14.56 -14.03 -9.84
C LYS A 102 -15.06 -14.98 -8.75
N ALA A 103 -14.91 -16.27 -8.94
CA ALA A 103 -15.26 -17.27 -7.93
C ALA A 103 -14.49 -17.08 -6.63
N ASN A 104 -13.29 -16.48 -6.68
CA ASN A 104 -12.45 -16.23 -5.50
C ASN A 104 -12.83 -14.92 -4.78
N PHE A 105 -13.58 -14.00 -5.40
CA PHE A 105 -13.97 -12.74 -4.74
C PHE A 105 -14.89 -12.97 -3.53
N ALA A 106 -15.63 -14.05 -3.49
CA ALA A 106 -16.48 -14.41 -2.34
C ALA A 106 -15.67 -14.79 -1.09
N ILE A 107 -14.40 -15.18 -1.26
CA ILE A 107 -13.52 -15.63 -0.17
C ILE A 107 -12.87 -14.41 0.54
N THR A 108 -12.83 -13.27 -0.12
CA THR A 108 -12.20 -12.03 0.37
C THR A 108 -13.17 -11.05 1.05
N LYS A 109 -14.44 -11.40 1.17
CA LYS A 109 -15.48 -10.58 1.82
C LYS A 109 -15.59 -10.84 3.31
#